data_dd8a4fa93f26e933f41f0aad013400ad
#
_entry.id   dd8a4fa93f26e933f41f0aad013400ad
#
_cell.length_a   1.000
_cell.length_b   1.000
_cell.length_c   1.000
_cell.angle_alpha   90.00
_cell.angle_beta   90.00
_cell.angle_gamma   90.00
#
_symmetry.space_group_name_H-M   'P 1'
#
loop_
_entity.id
_entity.type
_entity.pdbx_description
1 polymer ?
#
loop_
_entity_poly.entity_id
_entity_poly.type
_entity_poly.pdbx_seq_one_letter_code
_entity_poly.pdbx_strand_id
1 'polypeptide(L)'
;MKKTLVGLAAAAAMCSASAASVTLYGIIDTGFAYNSYNDDKYTALAGAADNSFAMMSGQSSGSRFGLKGVEELGNGLTVGFILESGISSDTGAMSSDGLFNRESSIYIEGGFGKFGMGRLSTLANDAGTTGLGGYFSSFGTGWGDVGVQNYMQAYRPNRMDNMVYYKTPNFAGAEVWVLYGMGDEEDKTYENESSRDRYYAAAVTYNNGGLSLYGAVDVLNKASFGTNNSFDTEDDQITITAAVNYDCGFAKSYLGVHWFDNAKAVGSSEFGSTWSRLGNFNADGDPANHGYGDANGWSVMLGVDIPVGNGKVKTTLGYLDASSDNENVSSGDVDQDLKRFMVGAGYEYYLSKRTTVYMGAGYLQDSIDTAQGKSYDPSWVQVNCGLKHKF
;
A
#
# COMPACT_ATOMS: atom_id res chain seq x y z
N MET A 1 60.98 12.14 0.75
CA MET A 1 60.26 12.34 2.03
C MET A 1 58.83 12.94 1.84
N LYS A 2 58.53 13.84 0.88
CA LYS A 2 57.19 14.42 0.72
C LYS A 2 56.13 13.45 0.14
N LYS A 3 56.51 12.42 -0.64
CA LYS A 3 55.59 11.45 -1.22
C LYS A 3 55.11 10.36 -0.22
N THR A 4 55.89 10.07 0.82
CA THR A 4 55.57 9.14 1.90
C THR A 4 54.56 9.72 2.89
N LEU A 5 54.60 11.01 3.13
CA LEU A 5 53.65 11.69 4.01
C LEU A 5 52.25 11.78 3.43
N VAL A 6 52.12 11.93 2.08
CA VAL A 6 50.81 11.95 1.41
C VAL A 6 50.21 10.56 1.40
N GLY A 7 50.99 9.49 1.26
CA GLY A 7 50.55 8.12 1.38
C GLY A 7 50.05 7.72 2.76
N LEU A 8 50.72 8.22 3.83
CA LEU A 8 50.29 7.99 5.22
C LEU A 8 49.00 8.77 5.56
N ALA A 9 48.87 10.01 5.06
CA ALA A 9 47.66 10.81 5.26
C ALA A 9 46.46 10.20 4.53
N ALA A 10 46.61 9.65 3.31
CA ALA A 10 45.58 8.92 2.60
C ALA A 10 45.19 7.60 3.30
N ALA A 11 46.19 6.88 3.86
CA ALA A 11 45.92 5.66 4.62
C ALA A 11 45.23 5.96 5.98
N ALA A 12 45.60 7.07 6.65
CA ALA A 12 44.96 7.52 7.89
C ALA A 12 43.51 8.04 7.63
N ALA A 13 43.24 8.65 6.48
CA ALA A 13 41.88 9.04 6.08
C ALA A 13 41.00 7.84 5.76
N MET A 14 41.58 6.74 5.27
CA MET A 14 40.82 5.49 5.05
C MET A 14 40.57 4.68 6.35
N CYS A 15 41.31 4.93 7.42
CA CYS A 15 41.10 4.27 8.71
C CYS A 15 40.04 4.97 9.60
N SER A 16 39.54 6.15 9.21
CA SER A 16 38.46 6.86 9.89
C SER A 16 37.08 6.74 9.18
N ALA A 17 36.98 5.96 8.09
CA ALA A 17 35.69 5.58 7.55
C ALA A 17 35.04 4.65 8.57
N SER A 18 34.04 5.13 9.31
CA SER A 18 33.13 4.28 10.06
C SER A 18 32.67 3.19 9.12
N ALA A 19 32.99 1.94 9.45
CA ALA A 19 32.60 0.82 8.59
C ALA A 19 31.07 0.88 8.44
N ALA A 20 30.59 1.01 7.21
CA ALA A 20 29.16 0.99 6.92
C ALA A 20 28.55 -0.25 7.59
N SER A 21 27.66 -0.06 8.56
CA SER A 21 27.04 -1.19 9.24
C SER A 21 25.90 -1.71 8.37
N VAL A 22 26.06 -2.92 7.82
CA VAL A 22 24.99 -3.62 7.12
C VAL A 22 24.23 -4.48 8.11
N THR A 23 22.92 -4.28 8.20
CA THR A 23 22.02 -5.04 9.06
C THR A 23 21.13 -5.92 8.22
N LEU A 24 21.11 -7.22 8.51
CA LEU A 24 20.06 -8.14 8.06
C LEU A 24 18.85 -8.00 9.00
N TYR A 25 17.66 -7.89 8.44
CA TYR A 25 16.41 -7.82 9.19
C TYR A 25 15.29 -8.54 8.46
N GLY A 26 14.19 -8.81 9.16
CA GLY A 26 13.03 -9.42 8.50
C GLY A 26 11.86 -9.68 9.42
N ILE A 27 10.81 -10.20 8.80
CA ILE A 27 9.57 -10.65 9.44
C ILE A 27 9.17 -11.98 8.79
N ILE A 28 8.89 -12.97 9.61
CA ILE A 28 8.15 -14.17 9.21
C ILE A 28 6.78 -14.09 9.86
N ASP A 29 5.75 -14.15 9.05
CA ASP A 29 4.35 -14.13 9.44
C ASP A 29 3.62 -15.24 8.69
N THR A 30 3.18 -16.27 9.41
CA THR A 30 2.48 -17.42 8.84
C THR A 30 1.26 -17.75 9.68
N GLY A 31 0.16 -18.02 9.02
CA GLY A 31 -1.09 -18.28 9.71
C GLY A 31 -2.11 -19.02 8.85
N PHE A 32 -3.33 -19.00 9.30
CA PHE A 32 -4.47 -19.58 8.61
C PHE A 32 -5.52 -18.52 8.35
N ALA A 33 -6.19 -18.61 7.22
CA ALA A 33 -7.35 -17.82 6.89
C ALA A 33 -8.51 -18.72 6.45
N TYR A 34 -9.68 -18.40 6.95
CA TYR A 34 -10.96 -18.91 6.47
C TYR A 34 -11.71 -17.77 5.81
N ASN A 35 -12.15 -17.98 4.58
CA ASN A 35 -12.95 -17.05 3.80
C ASN A 35 -14.30 -17.68 3.49
N SER A 36 -15.35 -16.88 3.55
CA SER A 36 -16.70 -17.25 3.14
C SER A 36 -17.27 -16.14 2.27
N TYR A 37 -17.72 -16.49 1.08
CA TYR A 37 -18.28 -15.58 0.09
C TYR A 37 -19.76 -15.88 -0.11
N ASN A 38 -20.54 -14.82 -0.25
CA ASN A 38 -21.91 -14.89 -0.74
C ASN A 38 -22.01 -13.92 -1.92
N ASP A 39 -22.04 -14.47 -3.13
CA ASP A 39 -22.03 -13.69 -4.37
C ASP A 39 -23.42 -13.23 -4.82
N ASP A 40 -24.49 -13.67 -4.12
CA ASP A 40 -25.89 -13.37 -4.42
C ASP A 40 -26.22 -13.38 -5.93
N LYS A 41 -25.67 -14.38 -6.64
CA LYS A 41 -25.81 -14.59 -8.11
C LYS A 41 -24.99 -13.62 -9.00
N TYR A 42 -24.02 -12.92 -8.45
CA TYR A 42 -23.06 -12.18 -9.28
C TYR A 42 -22.15 -13.19 -10.01
N THR A 43 -22.53 -13.53 -11.24
CA THR A 43 -21.98 -14.66 -12.02
C THR A 43 -20.51 -14.52 -12.42
N ALA A 44 -19.88 -13.37 -12.19
CA ALA A 44 -18.45 -13.18 -12.40
C ALA A 44 -17.57 -14.08 -11.50
N LEU A 45 -18.14 -14.65 -10.42
CA LEU A 45 -17.47 -15.58 -9.51
C LEU A 45 -17.76 -17.06 -9.83
N ALA A 46 -18.42 -17.38 -10.93
CA ALA A 46 -18.73 -18.75 -11.30
C ALA A 46 -17.46 -19.62 -11.36
N GLY A 47 -17.28 -20.48 -10.37
CA GLY A 47 -16.15 -21.40 -10.22
C GLY A 47 -15.23 -21.13 -9.02
N ALA A 48 -15.43 -20.06 -8.26
CA ALA A 48 -14.79 -19.91 -6.93
C ALA A 48 -15.57 -20.74 -5.90
N ALA A 49 -14.88 -21.38 -4.97
CA ALA A 49 -15.54 -22.06 -3.86
C ALA A 49 -16.18 -21.02 -2.93
N ASP A 50 -17.43 -21.23 -2.51
CA ASP A 50 -18.14 -20.36 -1.56
C ASP A 50 -17.39 -20.19 -0.24
N ASN A 51 -16.54 -21.16 0.10
CA ASN A 51 -15.73 -21.16 1.31
C ASN A 51 -14.35 -21.70 1.02
N SER A 52 -13.33 -21.11 1.64
CA SER A 52 -11.95 -21.58 1.58
C SER A 52 -11.29 -21.55 2.95
N PHE A 53 -10.41 -22.52 3.19
CA PHE A 53 -9.51 -22.52 4.36
C PHE A 53 -8.11 -22.85 3.87
N ALA A 54 -7.15 -21.99 4.19
CA ALA A 54 -5.78 -22.13 3.73
C ALA A 54 -4.76 -21.69 4.79
N MET A 55 -3.56 -22.27 4.73
CA MET A 55 -2.38 -21.67 5.34
C MET A 55 -1.94 -20.52 4.43
N MET A 56 -1.61 -19.38 5.01
CA MET A 56 -1.25 -18.17 4.28
C MET A 56 -0.06 -17.46 4.92
N SER A 57 0.74 -16.83 4.08
CA SER A 57 1.82 -15.94 4.48
C SER A 57 1.30 -14.53 4.70
N GLY A 58 1.88 -13.83 5.69
CA GLY A 58 1.79 -12.37 5.76
C GLY A 58 0.43 -11.79 6.12
N GLN A 59 -0.42 -12.50 6.85
CA GLN A 59 -1.75 -12.02 7.19
C GLN A 59 -1.72 -10.73 8.02
N SER A 60 -0.92 -10.67 9.09
CA SER A 60 -0.76 -9.43 9.87
C SER A 60 0.27 -8.47 9.26
N SER A 61 1.33 -9.02 8.65
CA SER A 61 2.38 -8.21 8.00
C SER A 61 3.09 -9.05 6.95
N GLY A 62 3.21 -8.58 5.73
CA GLY A 62 3.89 -9.31 4.67
C GLY A 62 5.25 -9.84 5.10
N SER A 63 5.45 -11.17 4.96
CA SER A 63 6.72 -11.83 5.27
C SER A 63 7.82 -11.31 4.36
N ARG A 64 9.00 -11.03 4.93
CA ARG A 64 10.09 -10.37 4.22
C ARG A 64 11.42 -10.58 4.89
N PHE A 65 12.50 -10.41 4.12
CA PHE A 65 13.84 -10.19 4.63
C PHE A 65 14.50 -9.04 3.86
N GLY A 66 15.48 -8.40 4.47
CA GLY A 66 16.16 -7.29 3.82
C GLY A 66 17.53 -6.99 4.41
N LEU A 67 18.29 -6.23 3.65
CA LEU A 67 19.57 -5.64 4.03
C LEU A 67 19.41 -4.13 4.04
N LYS A 68 19.89 -3.48 5.07
CA LYS A 68 20.00 -2.01 5.13
C LYS A 68 21.37 -1.61 5.64
N GLY A 69 21.90 -0.54 5.09
CA GLY A 69 23.17 0.01 5.51
C GLY A 69 23.11 1.53 5.58
N VAL A 70 23.94 2.10 6.45
CA VAL A 70 24.11 3.55 6.60
C VAL A 70 25.58 3.84 6.74
N GLU A 71 26.07 4.86 6.04
CA GLU A 71 27.42 5.41 6.13
C GLU A 71 27.34 6.90 6.47
N GLU A 72 28.06 7.31 7.49
CA GLU A 72 28.22 8.72 7.85
C GLU A 72 29.36 9.35 7.05
N LEU A 73 29.05 10.35 6.23
CA LEU A 73 30.01 11.06 5.39
C LEU A 73 30.66 12.26 6.10
N GLY A 74 30.26 12.53 7.34
CA GLY A 74 30.69 13.69 8.10
C GLY A 74 29.78 14.92 7.90
N ASN A 75 29.98 15.95 8.73
CA ASN A 75 29.20 17.20 8.70
C ASN A 75 27.66 17.00 8.78
N GLY A 76 27.20 15.92 9.40
CA GLY A 76 25.78 15.59 9.50
C GLY A 76 25.18 15.02 8.21
N LEU A 77 26.01 14.62 7.25
CA LEU A 77 25.59 14.00 6.00
C LEU A 77 25.72 12.48 6.11
N THR A 78 24.66 11.77 5.73
CA THR A 78 24.62 10.31 5.67
C THR A 78 24.15 9.82 4.31
N VAL A 79 24.65 8.66 3.89
CA VAL A 79 24.14 7.87 2.76
C VAL A 79 23.66 6.53 3.28
N GLY A 80 22.54 6.05 2.81
CA GLY A 80 22.03 4.74 3.16
C GLY A 80 21.33 4.04 2.01
N PHE A 81 21.15 2.73 2.18
CA PHE A 81 20.40 1.91 1.24
C PHE A 81 19.46 0.94 1.95
N ILE A 82 18.43 0.50 1.24
CA ILE A 82 17.52 -0.57 1.66
C ILE A 82 17.29 -1.50 0.47
N LEU A 83 17.45 -2.81 0.72
CA LEU A 83 17.15 -3.88 -0.21
C LEU A 83 16.22 -4.85 0.52
N GLU A 84 14.93 -4.95 0.11
CA GLU A 84 13.91 -5.74 0.81
C GLU A 84 13.18 -6.67 -0.16
N SER A 85 13.18 -7.96 0.17
CA SER A 85 12.47 -9.03 -0.52
C SER A 85 11.21 -9.43 0.24
N GLY A 86 10.08 -9.55 -0.45
CA GLY A 86 8.89 -10.23 0.05
C GLY A 86 8.98 -11.72 -0.21
N ILE A 87 8.54 -12.50 0.75
CA ILE A 87 8.50 -13.97 0.67
C ILE A 87 7.14 -14.51 1.07
N SER A 88 6.75 -15.63 0.50
CA SER A 88 5.60 -16.43 0.93
C SER A 88 6.10 -17.48 1.91
N SER A 89 5.88 -17.25 3.21
CA SER A 89 6.44 -18.09 4.27
C SER A 89 5.77 -19.46 4.38
N ASP A 90 4.62 -19.64 3.77
CA ASP A 90 3.89 -20.90 3.65
C ASP A 90 4.45 -21.82 2.55
N THR A 91 5.00 -21.24 1.47
CA THR A 91 5.52 -21.99 0.31
C THR A 91 7.04 -21.89 0.13
N GLY A 92 7.68 -20.88 0.74
CA GLY A 92 9.09 -20.57 0.56
C GLY A 92 9.43 -19.84 -0.75
N ALA A 93 8.43 -19.44 -1.53
CA ALA A 93 8.60 -18.68 -2.76
C ALA A 93 8.85 -17.18 -2.51
N MET A 94 9.26 -16.44 -3.53
CA MET A 94 9.17 -14.96 -3.53
C MET A 94 7.70 -14.56 -3.60
N SER A 95 7.33 -13.46 -2.93
CA SER A 95 5.93 -13.00 -2.89
C SER A 95 5.48 -12.39 -4.23
N SER A 96 6.40 -11.92 -5.05
CA SER A 96 6.21 -11.42 -6.42
C SER A 96 7.53 -11.46 -7.17
N ASP A 97 7.51 -11.11 -8.44
CA ASP A 97 8.71 -11.07 -9.29
C ASP A 97 9.75 -10.06 -8.79
N GLY A 98 11.02 -10.35 -9.08
CA GLY A 98 12.16 -9.54 -8.65
C GLY A 98 12.70 -9.91 -7.26
N LEU A 99 14.04 -9.94 -7.12
CA LEU A 99 14.71 -10.31 -5.86
C LEU A 99 14.40 -9.31 -4.74
N PHE A 100 14.38 -8.01 -5.04
CA PHE A 100 14.07 -6.95 -4.06
C PHE A 100 12.74 -6.27 -4.41
N ASN A 101 11.70 -7.08 -4.55
CA ASN A 101 10.38 -6.69 -5.02
C ASN A 101 9.63 -5.70 -4.10
N ARG A 102 10.07 -5.53 -2.84
CA ARG A 102 9.44 -4.61 -1.88
C ARG A 102 10.10 -3.25 -1.83
N GLU A 103 11.43 -3.21 -1.79
CA GLU A 103 12.20 -1.96 -1.82
C GLU A 103 13.61 -2.23 -2.32
N SER A 104 14.10 -1.38 -3.24
CA SER A 104 15.49 -1.31 -3.67
C SER A 104 15.84 0.16 -3.82
N SER A 105 16.40 0.76 -2.78
CA SER A 105 16.57 2.22 -2.70
C SER A 105 17.92 2.63 -2.14
N ILE A 106 18.38 3.80 -2.59
CA ILE A 106 19.50 4.54 -2.02
C ILE A 106 19.02 5.95 -1.64
N TYR A 107 19.55 6.51 -0.57
CA TYR A 107 19.21 7.86 -0.15
C TYR A 107 20.41 8.61 0.44
N ILE A 108 20.31 9.93 0.39
CA ILE A 108 21.21 10.88 1.09
C ILE A 108 20.35 11.72 2.04
N GLU A 109 20.83 11.91 3.27
CA GLU A 109 20.14 12.65 4.32
C GLU A 109 21.08 13.61 5.03
N GLY A 110 20.59 14.77 5.39
CA GLY A 110 21.35 15.81 6.08
C GLY A 110 20.47 16.91 6.63
N GLY A 111 21.05 18.06 6.98
CA GLY A 111 20.30 19.23 7.44
C GLY A 111 19.27 19.78 6.43
N PHE A 112 19.39 19.41 5.17
CA PHE A 112 18.42 19.75 4.10
C PHE A 112 17.21 18.81 4.04
N GLY A 113 17.19 17.72 4.80
CA GLY A 113 16.19 16.67 4.71
C GLY A 113 16.74 15.39 4.08
N LYS A 114 15.89 14.61 3.43
CA LYS A 114 16.23 13.32 2.83
C LYS A 114 15.79 13.28 1.36
N PHE A 115 16.72 12.94 0.48
CA PHE A 115 16.47 12.66 -0.93
C PHE A 115 16.83 11.19 -1.21
N GLY A 116 15.99 10.47 -1.93
CA GLY A 116 16.28 9.09 -2.28
C GLY A 116 15.62 8.67 -3.58
N MET A 117 16.06 7.52 -4.10
CA MET A 117 15.58 6.98 -5.38
C MET A 117 15.65 5.46 -5.41
N GLY A 118 14.86 4.87 -6.31
CA GLY A 118 14.82 3.43 -6.58
C GLY A 118 13.41 2.87 -6.70
N ARG A 119 13.24 1.59 -6.40
CA ARG A 119 11.92 0.97 -6.23
C ARG A 119 11.41 1.28 -4.83
N LEU A 120 10.28 1.95 -4.74
CA LEU A 120 9.73 2.52 -3.51
C LEU A 120 8.22 2.24 -3.39
N SER A 121 7.69 2.40 -2.19
CA SER A 121 6.25 2.38 -1.94
C SER A 121 5.58 3.67 -2.41
N THR A 122 4.33 3.59 -2.87
CA THR A 122 3.46 4.76 -2.98
C THR A 122 3.03 5.25 -1.59
N LEU A 123 2.53 6.47 -1.47
CA LEU A 123 2.18 7.08 -0.18
C LEU A 123 1.17 6.27 0.63
N ALA A 124 0.26 5.61 -0.02
CA ALA A 124 -0.84 4.95 0.66
C ALA A 124 -0.55 3.54 1.16
N ASN A 125 0.59 2.96 0.81
CA ASN A 125 1.08 1.75 1.47
C ASN A 125 1.53 2.10 2.91
N ASP A 126 1.36 1.20 3.87
CA ASP A 126 1.86 1.39 5.25
C ASP A 126 3.27 0.84 5.48
N ALA A 127 3.88 0.28 4.44
CA ALA A 127 5.22 -0.32 4.49
C ALA A 127 6.16 0.32 3.47
N GLY A 128 7.47 0.27 3.77
CA GLY A 128 8.52 0.89 2.96
C GLY A 128 8.85 2.32 3.40
N THR A 129 9.88 2.87 2.80
CA THR A 129 10.45 4.19 3.19
C THR A 129 9.47 5.34 2.98
N THR A 130 8.68 5.28 1.92
CA THR A 130 7.76 6.35 1.50
C THR A 130 6.29 6.06 1.83
N GLY A 131 5.99 4.89 2.42
CA GLY A 131 4.62 4.51 2.77
C GLY A 131 4.10 5.25 4.00
N LEU A 132 2.97 5.93 3.87
CA LEU A 132 2.30 6.71 4.92
C LEU A 132 0.89 6.19 5.23
N GLY A 133 0.46 5.08 4.60
CA GLY A 133 -0.88 4.51 4.75
C GLY A 133 -1.27 4.11 6.17
N GLY A 134 -0.29 3.88 7.05
CA GLY A 134 -0.53 3.58 8.47
C GLY A 134 -1.18 4.71 9.28
N TYR A 135 -1.28 5.92 8.71
CA TYR A 135 -2.07 7.01 9.30
C TYR A 135 -3.58 6.85 9.08
N PHE A 136 -3.98 6.10 8.05
CA PHE A 136 -5.37 6.07 7.60
C PHE A 136 -6.26 5.17 8.47
N SER A 137 -5.75 4.05 8.95
CA SER A 137 -6.54 3.12 9.76
C SER A 137 -5.72 2.39 10.83
N SER A 138 -6.43 1.77 11.76
CA SER A 138 -5.84 0.99 12.86
C SER A 138 -5.06 -0.24 12.37
N PHE A 139 -5.46 -0.86 11.27
CA PHE A 139 -4.81 -2.05 10.72
C PHE A 139 -3.73 -1.73 9.68
N GLY A 140 -3.73 -0.51 9.12
CA GLY A 140 -2.91 -0.18 7.98
C GLY A 140 -3.29 -1.01 6.76
N THR A 141 -2.34 -1.30 5.88
CA THR A 141 -2.51 -2.18 4.72
C THR A 141 -2.24 -3.66 5.02
N GLY A 142 -2.05 -4.00 6.29
CA GLY A 142 -1.87 -5.38 6.77
C GLY A 142 -3.19 -6.07 7.18
N TRP A 143 -3.07 -7.24 7.79
CA TRP A 143 -4.15 -8.08 8.32
C TRP A 143 -5.01 -8.79 7.28
N GLY A 144 -4.46 -9.01 6.09
CA GLY A 144 -5.23 -9.59 5.00
C GLY A 144 -6.48 -8.77 4.76
N ASP A 145 -7.59 -9.44 4.58
CA ASP A 145 -8.85 -8.77 4.29
C ASP A 145 -9.61 -8.30 5.55
N VAL A 146 -9.17 -8.69 6.75
CA VAL A 146 -9.67 -8.12 8.01
C VAL A 146 -9.31 -6.64 8.13
N GLY A 147 -8.18 -6.23 7.56
CA GLY A 147 -7.64 -4.88 7.65
C GLY A 147 -8.41 -3.80 6.91
N VAL A 148 -9.30 -4.15 6.01
CA VAL A 148 -10.31 -3.25 5.39
C VAL A 148 -9.76 -2.08 4.56
N GLN A 149 -8.64 -1.46 4.95
CA GLN A 149 -8.13 -0.23 4.33
C GLN A 149 -7.95 -0.35 2.82
N ASN A 150 -7.42 -1.47 2.34
CA ASN A 150 -7.16 -1.67 0.92
C ASN A 150 -8.42 -1.66 0.06
N TYR A 151 -9.59 -1.91 0.65
CA TYR A 151 -10.88 -1.91 -0.03
C TYR A 151 -11.60 -0.57 -0.01
N MET A 152 -11.09 0.38 0.79
CA MET A 152 -11.65 1.71 0.97
C MET A 152 -10.92 2.79 0.19
N GLN A 153 -10.04 2.41 -0.72
CA GLN A 153 -9.21 3.34 -1.48
C GLN A 153 -9.28 3.04 -2.97
N ALA A 154 -9.08 4.06 -3.80
CA ALA A 154 -8.86 3.90 -5.22
C ALA A 154 -7.67 2.96 -5.49
N TYR A 155 -7.75 2.17 -6.55
CA TYR A 155 -6.63 1.35 -6.99
C TYR A 155 -5.41 2.21 -7.30
N ARG A 156 -4.28 1.76 -6.87
CA ARG A 156 -2.96 2.26 -7.27
C ARG A 156 -1.92 1.17 -7.04
N PRO A 157 -0.80 1.21 -7.75
CA PRO A 157 0.33 0.34 -7.44
C PRO A 157 0.78 0.56 -5.99
N ASN A 158 1.00 -0.52 -5.23
CA ASN A 158 1.57 -0.42 -3.89
C ASN A 158 3.03 0.04 -3.92
N ARG A 159 3.73 -0.29 -5.00
CA ARG A 159 5.13 0.06 -5.26
C ARG A 159 5.33 0.35 -6.72
N MET A 160 6.26 1.23 -6.99
CA MET A 160 6.66 1.56 -8.36
C MET A 160 8.18 1.56 -8.48
N ASP A 161 8.64 1.23 -9.67
CA ASP A 161 10.03 1.36 -10.07
C ASP A 161 10.36 2.80 -10.46
N ASN A 162 11.63 3.11 -10.55
CA ASN A 162 12.11 4.38 -11.07
C ASN A 162 11.53 5.60 -10.36
N MET A 163 11.37 5.50 -9.02
CA MET A 163 10.88 6.61 -8.19
C MET A 163 12.02 7.45 -7.63
N VAL A 164 11.74 8.73 -7.46
CA VAL A 164 12.53 9.65 -6.65
C VAL A 164 11.62 10.28 -5.59
N TYR A 165 12.19 10.58 -4.42
CA TYR A 165 11.46 11.28 -3.36
C TYR A 165 12.33 12.29 -2.64
N TYR A 166 11.69 13.29 -2.10
CA TYR A 166 12.27 14.22 -1.15
C TYR A 166 11.37 14.36 0.07
N LYS A 167 12.00 14.33 1.25
CA LYS A 167 11.35 14.61 2.54
C LYS A 167 12.09 15.75 3.23
N THR A 168 11.35 16.76 3.67
CA THR A 168 11.94 17.88 4.43
C THR A 168 12.50 17.43 5.78
N PRO A 169 13.37 18.19 6.39
CA PRO A 169 13.62 18.08 7.83
C PRO A 169 12.31 18.22 8.63
N ASN A 170 12.33 17.73 9.87
CA ASN A 170 11.20 17.90 10.77
C ASN A 170 11.13 19.34 11.28
N PHE A 171 10.03 20.02 11.03
CA PHE A 171 9.75 21.38 11.49
C PHE A 171 8.70 21.36 12.59
N ALA A 172 9.12 21.28 13.83
CA ALA A 172 8.22 21.26 15.00
C ALA A 172 7.11 20.19 14.90
N GLY A 173 7.43 19.02 14.38
CA GLY A 173 6.51 17.90 14.18
C GLY A 173 5.99 17.75 12.75
N ALA A 174 6.14 18.77 11.90
CA ALA A 174 5.69 18.74 10.51
C ALA A 174 6.81 18.27 9.55
N GLU A 175 6.45 17.44 8.58
CA GLU A 175 7.30 17.04 7.46
C GLU A 175 6.48 17.09 6.15
N VAL A 176 7.12 17.51 5.07
CA VAL A 176 6.56 17.52 3.72
C VAL A 176 7.28 16.46 2.88
N TRP A 177 6.51 15.72 2.10
CA TRP A 177 6.97 14.67 1.21
C TRP A 177 6.58 15.00 -0.22
N VAL A 178 7.47 14.76 -1.16
CA VAL A 178 7.20 14.86 -2.60
C VAL A 178 7.80 13.64 -3.27
N LEU A 179 7.01 12.96 -4.11
CA LEU A 179 7.39 11.76 -4.82
C LEU A 179 7.10 11.93 -6.32
N TYR A 180 7.97 11.35 -7.12
CA TYR A 180 7.79 11.22 -8.55
C TYR A 180 8.20 9.82 -8.99
N GLY A 181 7.32 9.10 -9.71
CA GLY A 181 7.58 7.82 -10.35
C GLY A 181 7.61 7.98 -11.87
N MET A 182 8.69 7.54 -12.50
CA MET A 182 8.94 7.67 -13.94
C MET A 182 8.23 6.61 -14.79
N GLY A 183 7.49 5.70 -14.15
CA GLY A 183 6.80 4.59 -14.79
C GLY A 183 7.54 3.26 -14.70
N ASP A 184 6.84 2.19 -15.05
CA ASP A 184 7.35 0.81 -14.95
C ASP A 184 8.11 0.40 -16.22
N GLU A 185 9.12 -0.49 -16.09
CA GLU A 185 10.04 -0.86 -17.18
C GLU A 185 9.61 -2.05 -18.03
N GLU A 186 8.43 -2.62 -17.84
CA GLU A 186 8.07 -3.86 -18.54
C GLU A 186 8.24 -3.80 -20.06
N ASP A 187 8.22 -2.61 -20.67
CA ASP A 187 8.36 -2.40 -22.11
C ASP A 187 9.55 -1.52 -22.53
N LYS A 188 10.71 -1.60 -21.96
CA LYS A 188 11.99 -1.02 -22.45
C LYS A 188 11.91 0.29 -23.28
N THR A 189 10.84 1.08 -23.10
CA THR A 189 10.58 2.32 -23.78
C THR A 189 11.19 3.48 -22.99
N TYR A 190 11.50 4.56 -23.65
CA TYR A 190 12.21 5.68 -23.07
C TYR A 190 11.30 6.52 -22.18
N GLU A 191 11.87 7.15 -21.14
CA GLU A 191 11.19 8.03 -20.19
C GLU A 191 10.27 9.09 -20.84
N ASN A 192 10.64 9.61 -22.01
CA ASN A 192 9.88 10.63 -22.71
C ASN A 192 8.74 10.10 -23.60
N GLU A 193 8.40 8.80 -23.50
CA GLU A 193 7.29 8.24 -24.26
C GLU A 193 5.97 8.39 -23.51
N SER A 194 4.90 8.70 -24.27
CA SER A 194 3.55 8.88 -23.74
C SER A 194 2.86 7.57 -23.33
N SER A 195 3.52 6.43 -23.56
CA SER A 195 3.01 5.09 -23.26
C SER A 195 3.21 4.63 -21.80
N ARG A 196 3.66 5.53 -20.90
CA ARG A 196 3.99 5.18 -19.51
C ARG A 196 3.10 5.87 -18.49
N ASP A 197 2.57 5.10 -17.56
CA ASP A 197 1.93 5.64 -16.37
C ASP A 197 2.97 6.29 -15.48
N ARG A 198 2.72 7.53 -15.05
CA ARG A 198 3.58 8.26 -14.12
C ARG A 198 2.86 8.52 -12.82
N TYR A 199 3.61 8.59 -11.74
CA TYR A 199 3.08 8.85 -10.41
C TYR A 199 3.64 10.16 -9.86
N TYR A 200 2.76 11.03 -9.43
CA TYR A 200 3.09 12.28 -8.75
C TYR A 200 2.41 12.28 -7.40
N ALA A 201 3.14 12.60 -6.33
CA ALA A 201 2.52 12.67 -5.03
C ALA A 201 3.15 13.73 -4.14
N ALA A 202 2.32 14.34 -3.31
CA ALA A 202 2.75 15.23 -2.24
C ALA A 202 1.97 14.93 -0.97
N ALA A 203 2.65 14.97 0.18
CA ALA A 203 2.01 14.77 1.47
C ALA A 203 2.59 15.69 2.55
N VAL A 204 1.78 15.94 3.56
CA VAL A 204 2.19 16.58 4.82
C VAL A 204 1.82 15.64 5.95
N THR A 205 2.79 15.40 6.83
CA THR A 205 2.56 14.73 8.11
C THR A 205 2.85 15.70 9.27
N TYR A 206 2.09 15.57 10.35
CA TYR A 206 2.35 16.30 11.58
C TYR A 206 2.20 15.36 12.77
N ASN A 207 3.21 15.33 13.65
CA ASN A 207 3.21 14.49 14.84
C ASN A 207 3.64 15.35 16.04
N ASN A 208 2.73 15.45 17.03
CA ASN A 208 3.02 16.19 18.27
C ASN A 208 2.25 15.57 19.44
N GLY A 209 2.97 15.05 20.43
CA GLY A 209 2.36 14.32 21.54
C GLY A 209 1.56 13.12 21.04
N GLY A 210 0.28 13.05 21.45
CA GLY A 210 -0.64 12.00 20.99
C GLY A 210 -1.27 12.27 19.62
N LEU A 211 -1.16 13.47 19.06
CA LEU A 211 -1.79 13.86 17.80
C LEU A 211 -0.88 13.51 16.61
N SER A 212 -1.47 12.86 15.61
CA SER A 212 -0.86 12.65 14.30
C SER A 212 -1.84 13.08 13.21
N LEU A 213 -1.38 13.90 12.27
CA LEU A 213 -2.14 14.34 11.10
C LEU A 213 -1.43 13.89 9.82
N TYR A 214 -2.23 13.57 8.82
CA TYR A 214 -1.78 13.20 7.49
C TYR A 214 -2.69 13.83 6.45
N GLY A 215 -2.11 14.42 5.41
CA GLY A 215 -2.81 14.90 4.23
C GLY A 215 -1.96 14.63 3.01
N ALA A 216 -2.56 14.09 1.95
CA ALA A 216 -1.88 13.77 0.70
C ALA A 216 -2.75 14.01 -0.51
N VAL A 217 -2.10 14.34 -1.62
CA VAL A 217 -2.63 14.26 -2.96
C VAL A 217 -1.69 13.39 -3.78
N ASP A 218 -2.23 12.46 -4.53
CA ASP A 218 -1.47 11.70 -5.52
C ASP A 218 -2.23 11.61 -6.85
N VAL A 219 -1.47 11.55 -7.93
CA VAL A 219 -1.94 11.50 -9.30
C VAL A 219 -1.25 10.33 -9.99
N LEU A 220 -2.03 9.42 -10.52
CA LEU A 220 -1.58 8.42 -11.47
C LEU A 220 -1.91 8.94 -12.87
N ASN A 221 -0.90 9.49 -13.53
CA ASN A 221 -1.01 9.96 -14.92
C ASN A 221 -0.99 8.75 -15.83
N LYS A 222 -2.11 8.47 -16.47
CA LYS A 222 -2.31 7.29 -17.29
C LYS A 222 -1.65 7.47 -18.66
N ALA A 223 -1.15 6.37 -19.21
CA ALA A 223 -0.50 6.36 -20.52
C ALA A 223 -1.46 6.77 -21.64
N SER A 224 -1.02 7.63 -22.54
CA SER A 224 -1.82 8.10 -23.69
C SER A 224 -1.84 7.12 -24.87
N PHE A 225 -1.11 5.98 -24.79
CA PHE A 225 -0.99 4.99 -25.86
C PHE A 225 -1.40 3.60 -25.36
N GLY A 226 -2.51 3.08 -25.88
CA GLY A 226 -2.84 1.68 -25.75
C GLY A 226 -1.94 0.79 -26.64
N THR A 227 -1.81 -0.49 -26.30
CA THR A 227 -0.98 -1.50 -26.98
C THR A 227 -1.34 -1.75 -28.44
N ASN A 228 -2.40 -1.14 -28.97
CA ASN A 228 -2.92 -1.34 -30.35
C ASN A 228 -2.94 -0.07 -31.20
N ASN A 229 -2.07 0.93 -30.96
CA ASN A 229 -2.09 2.21 -31.69
C ASN A 229 -3.43 2.97 -31.61
N SER A 230 -4.30 2.66 -30.70
CA SER A 230 -5.46 3.47 -30.36
C SER A 230 -5.02 4.50 -29.33
N PHE A 231 -5.33 5.77 -29.58
CA PHE A 231 -5.20 6.83 -28.59
C PHE A 231 -6.25 6.53 -27.50
N ASP A 232 -5.83 5.98 -26.39
CA ASP A 232 -6.68 5.87 -25.23
C ASP A 232 -6.55 7.18 -24.47
N THR A 233 -7.63 7.93 -24.41
CA THR A 233 -7.71 9.21 -23.72
C THR A 233 -8.23 8.99 -22.30
N GLU A 234 -7.71 7.97 -21.59
CA GLU A 234 -8.05 7.79 -20.18
C GLU A 234 -7.60 9.03 -19.39
N ASP A 235 -8.51 9.60 -18.62
CA ASP A 235 -8.23 10.72 -17.75
C ASP A 235 -7.33 10.30 -16.59
N ASP A 236 -6.50 11.22 -16.09
CA ASP A 236 -5.61 10.97 -14.98
C ASP A 236 -6.39 10.67 -13.71
N GLN A 237 -5.98 9.62 -12.98
CA GLN A 237 -6.55 9.35 -11.67
C GLN A 237 -6.00 10.32 -10.64
N ILE A 238 -6.87 10.99 -9.90
CA ILE A 238 -6.51 11.89 -8.80
C ILE A 238 -7.07 11.34 -7.51
N THR A 239 -6.23 11.30 -6.45
CA THR A 239 -6.70 10.93 -5.11
C THR A 239 -6.32 11.98 -4.07
N ILE A 240 -7.19 12.21 -3.12
CA ILE A 240 -6.96 13.07 -1.95
C ILE A 240 -7.25 12.27 -0.70
N THR A 241 -6.28 12.20 0.20
CA THR A 241 -6.38 11.44 1.45
C THR A 241 -6.08 12.36 2.62
N ALA A 242 -6.90 12.31 3.66
CA ALA A 242 -6.62 12.97 4.93
C ALA A 242 -6.90 12.03 6.09
N ALA A 243 -6.08 12.12 7.15
CA ALA A 243 -6.30 11.33 8.36
C ALA A 243 -5.88 12.09 9.61
N VAL A 244 -6.55 11.78 10.71
CA VAL A 244 -6.20 12.21 12.05
C VAL A 244 -6.20 11.00 12.99
N ASN A 245 -5.14 10.89 13.78
CA ASN A 245 -5.01 9.89 14.82
C ASN A 245 -4.76 10.60 16.15
N TYR A 246 -5.35 10.08 17.20
CA TYR A 246 -5.12 10.59 18.54
C TYR A 246 -4.92 9.47 19.54
N ASP A 247 -3.74 9.45 20.16
CA ASP A 247 -3.39 8.53 21.24
C ASP A 247 -3.59 9.24 22.58
N CYS A 248 -4.63 8.85 23.30
CA CYS A 248 -4.93 9.38 24.63
C CYS A 248 -4.31 8.53 25.77
N GLY A 249 -3.42 7.59 25.46
CA GLY A 249 -2.70 6.73 26.38
C GLY A 249 -3.45 5.43 26.71
N PHE A 250 -4.77 5.44 26.88
CA PHE A 250 -5.57 4.23 27.09
C PHE A 250 -6.16 3.68 25.79
N ALA A 251 -6.23 4.47 24.73
CA ALA A 251 -6.66 4.09 23.40
C ALA A 251 -6.07 5.02 22.35
N LYS A 252 -5.89 4.53 21.12
CA LYS A 252 -5.56 5.34 19.95
C LYS A 252 -6.71 5.27 18.96
N SER A 253 -7.30 6.42 18.64
CA SER A 253 -8.37 6.55 17.66
C SER A 253 -7.81 6.95 16.29
N TYR A 254 -8.54 6.57 15.23
CA TYR A 254 -8.22 6.85 13.83
C TYR A 254 -9.47 7.34 13.12
N LEU A 255 -9.32 8.38 12.33
CA LEU A 255 -10.29 8.83 11.33
C LEU A 255 -9.54 9.10 10.05
N GLY A 256 -9.93 8.43 8.97
CA GLY A 256 -9.40 8.63 7.63
C GLY A 256 -10.53 8.96 6.66
N VAL A 257 -10.27 9.87 5.71
CA VAL A 257 -11.15 10.18 4.59
C VAL A 257 -10.34 10.11 3.31
N HIS A 258 -10.95 9.58 2.25
CA HIS A 258 -10.33 9.41 0.95
C HIS A 258 -11.34 9.82 -0.13
N TRP A 259 -10.91 10.63 -1.08
CA TRP A 259 -11.66 11.00 -2.26
C TRP A 259 -10.84 10.65 -3.50
N PHE A 260 -11.50 10.23 -4.56
CA PHE A 260 -10.85 9.85 -5.80
C PHE A 260 -11.73 10.18 -7.00
N ASP A 261 -11.05 10.44 -8.11
CA ASP A 261 -11.61 10.77 -9.40
C ASP A 261 -10.86 10.00 -10.48
N ASN A 262 -11.58 9.51 -11.48
CA ASN A 262 -11.05 8.72 -12.60
C ASN A 262 -10.24 7.49 -12.15
N ALA A 263 -10.66 6.83 -11.08
CA ALA A 263 -9.96 5.66 -10.58
C ALA A 263 -10.24 4.45 -11.47
N LYS A 264 -9.16 3.74 -11.86
CA LYS A 264 -9.21 2.50 -12.64
C LYS A 264 -10.04 1.41 -11.96
N ALA A 265 -10.07 1.38 -10.65
CA ALA A 265 -10.83 0.46 -9.83
C ALA A 265 -10.90 0.96 -8.38
N VAL A 266 -11.79 0.38 -7.60
CA VAL A 266 -11.87 0.59 -6.15
C VAL A 266 -11.39 -0.66 -5.42
N GLY A 267 -10.36 -0.50 -4.58
CA GLY A 267 -9.71 -1.60 -3.89
C GLY A 267 -8.35 -1.96 -4.50
N SER A 268 -7.60 -2.84 -3.83
CA SER A 268 -6.28 -3.28 -4.26
C SER A 268 -6.35 -4.60 -5.01
N SER A 269 -5.79 -4.66 -6.22
CA SER A 269 -5.69 -5.89 -7.03
C SER A 269 -4.60 -6.86 -6.53
N GLU A 270 -3.72 -6.47 -5.60
CA GLU A 270 -2.64 -7.34 -5.10
C GLU A 270 -3.12 -8.47 -4.18
N PHE A 271 -4.34 -8.40 -3.66
CA PHE A 271 -4.91 -9.43 -2.78
C PHE A 271 -5.71 -10.48 -3.56
N GLY A 272 -5.00 -11.26 -4.36
CA GLY A 272 -5.51 -12.49 -4.95
C GLY A 272 -6.64 -12.30 -5.99
N SER A 273 -6.68 -13.20 -6.94
CA SER A 273 -7.60 -13.23 -8.10
C SER A 273 -9.10 -13.22 -7.77
N THR A 274 -9.47 -13.37 -6.50
CA THR A 274 -10.88 -13.39 -6.07
C THR A 274 -11.42 -11.98 -5.80
N TRP A 275 -10.56 -11.04 -5.39
CA TRP A 275 -10.95 -9.69 -4.98
C TRP A 275 -10.94 -8.65 -6.09
N SER A 276 -10.15 -8.85 -7.11
CA SER A 276 -10.25 -8.08 -8.34
C SER A 276 -11.65 -8.14 -8.97
N ARG A 277 -12.44 -9.15 -8.57
CA ARG A 277 -13.78 -9.38 -9.10
C ARG A 277 -14.89 -8.59 -8.41
N LEU A 278 -14.76 -8.29 -7.11
CA LEU A 278 -15.72 -7.44 -6.38
C LEU A 278 -15.32 -5.96 -6.39
N GLY A 279 -14.07 -5.64 -6.69
CA GLY A 279 -13.55 -4.28 -6.79
C GLY A 279 -13.45 -3.70 -8.19
N ASN A 280 -13.62 -4.54 -9.21
CA ASN A 280 -13.62 -4.09 -10.60
C ASN A 280 -15.06 -3.86 -11.05
N PHE A 281 -15.40 -2.61 -11.29
CA PHE A 281 -16.58 -2.24 -12.03
C PHE A 281 -16.41 -2.70 -13.48
N ASN A 282 -16.78 -3.96 -13.77
CA ASN A 282 -16.88 -4.48 -15.14
C ASN A 282 -18.32 -4.77 -15.43
N ALA A 283 -18.92 -3.92 -16.24
CA ALA A 283 -20.33 -3.93 -16.54
C ALA A 283 -20.82 -5.17 -17.31
N ASP A 284 -19.94 -5.88 -17.98
CA ASP A 284 -20.34 -6.97 -18.89
C ASP A 284 -19.98 -8.38 -18.41
N GLY A 285 -19.26 -8.49 -17.28
CA GLY A 285 -18.83 -9.79 -16.74
C GLY A 285 -17.81 -10.51 -17.61
N ASP A 286 -17.27 -9.87 -18.64
CA ASP A 286 -16.19 -10.41 -19.48
C ASP A 286 -14.82 -9.91 -18.99
N PRO A 287 -13.99 -10.77 -18.41
CA PRO A 287 -12.65 -10.40 -17.99
C PRO A 287 -11.71 -10.04 -19.14
N ALA A 288 -12.11 -10.26 -20.39
CA ALA A 288 -11.34 -9.92 -21.59
C ALA A 288 -11.67 -8.52 -22.15
N ASN A 289 -12.77 -7.93 -21.76
CA ASN A 289 -13.20 -6.61 -22.21
C ASN A 289 -12.96 -5.59 -21.10
N HIS A 290 -11.72 -5.23 -20.89
CA HIS A 290 -11.28 -4.26 -19.88
C HIS A 290 -11.54 -2.83 -20.34
N GLY A 291 -12.81 -2.44 -20.44
CA GLY A 291 -13.17 -1.04 -20.33
C GLY A 291 -12.94 -0.65 -18.86
N TYR A 292 -11.82 0.00 -18.57
CA TYR A 292 -11.58 0.59 -17.26
C TYR A 292 -12.56 1.74 -17.09
N GLY A 293 -13.62 1.51 -16.32
CA GLY A 293 -14.53 2.57 -15.98
C GLY A 293 -13.84 3.59 -15.08
N ASP A 294 -14.05 4.87 -15.35
CA ASP A 294 -13.57 5.96 -14.49
C ASP A 294 -14.45 5.99 -13.24
N ALA A 295 -13.96 5.38 -12.16
CA ALA A 295 -14.66 5.37 -10.90
C ALA A 295 -14.39 6.66 -10.11
N ASN A 296 -15.46 7.31 -9.71
CA ASN A 296 -15.44 8.53 -8.89
C ASN A 296 -16.07 8.22 -7.54
N GLY A 297 -15.50 8.73 -6.46
CA GLY A 297 -16.08 8.41 -5.16
C GLY A 297 -15.31 8.92 -3.95
N TRP A 298 -15.78 8.48 -2.81
CA TRP A 298 -15.17 8.81 -1.52
C TRP A 298 -15.33 7.66 -0.52
N SER A 299 -14.48 7.66 0.49
CA SER A 299 -14.62 6.75 1.62
C SER A 299 -14.27 7.41 2.94
N VAL A 300 -14.77 6.83 4.01
CA VAL A 300 -14.44 7.20 5.39
C VAL A 300 -14.12 5.93 6.19
N MET A 301 -13.09 6.03 7.03
CA MET A 301 -12.71 4.98 7.95
C MET A 301 -12.58 5.50 9.38
N LEU A 302 -13.09 4.72 10.31
CA LEU A 302 -12.92 4.91 11.75
C LEU A 302 -12.19 3.69 12.32
N GLY A 303 -11.35 3.89 13.31
CA GLY A 303 -10.66 2.78 13.96
C GLY A 303 -10.25 3.11 15.39
N VAL A 304 -10.07 2.08 16.18
CA VAL A 304 -9.58 2.22 17.56
C VAL A 304 -8.63 1.06 17.88
N ASP A 305 -7.48 1.42 18.44
CA ASP A 305 -6.54 0.49 19.11
C ASP A 305 -6.69 0.63 20.62
N ILE A 306 -6.94 -0.46 21.33
CA ILE A 306 -7.07 -0.47 22.79
C ILE A 306 -6.06 -1.46 23.38
N PRO A 307 -5.08 -1.01 24.18
CA PRO A 307 -4.21 -1.91 24.94
C PRO A 307 -5.04 -2.76 25.91
N VAL A 308 -4.91 -4.09 25.83
CA VAL A 308 -5.63 -5.05 26.68
C VAL A 308 -4.68 -6.15 27.10
N GLY A 309 -4.40 -6.27 28.39
CA GLY A 309 -3.47 -7.26 28.92
C GLY A 309 -2.05 -7.08 28.31
N ASN A 310 -1.46 -8.17 27.86
CA ASN A 310 -0.17 -8.14 27.15
C ASN A 310 -0.37 -8.05 25.63
N GLY A 311 -1.34 -7.28 25.19
CA GLY A 311 -1.71 -7.20 23.77
C GLY A 311 -2.48 -5.94 23.43
N LYS A 312 -3.15 -5.98 22.28
CA LYS A 312 -3.92 -4.88 21.73
C LYS A 312 -5.14 -5.39 20.98
N VAL A 313 -6.31 -4.88 21.30
CA VAL A 313 -7.50 -4.99 20.45
C VAL A 313 -7.44 -3.89 19.38
N LYS A 314 -7.73 -4.25 18.15
CA LYS A 314 -7.85 -3.35 16.99
C LYS A 314 -9.25 -3.48 16.42
N THR A 315 -9.84 -2.36 16.06
CA THR A 315 -11.14 -2.32 15.38
C THR A 315 -11.12 -1.31 14.26
N THR A 316 -11.91 -1.56 13.24
CA THR A 316 -12.10 -0.63 12.13
C THR A 316 -13.52 -0.74 11.59
N LEU A 317 -14.01 0.37 11.06
CA LEU A 317 -15.28 0.52 10.38
C LEU A 317 -15.02 1.37 9.14
N GLY A 318 -15.53 0.97 7.99
CA GLY A 318 -15.39 1.72 6.74
C GLY A 318 -16.70 1.83 5.99
N TYR A 319 -16.90 2.95 5.31
CA TYR A 319 -17.95 3.16 4.33
C TYR A 319 -17.36 3.82 3.08
N LEU A 320 -17.78 3.33 1.91
CA LEU A 320 -17.37 3.85 0.61
C LEU A 320 -18.62 4.03 -0.25
N ASP A 321 -18.64 5.11 -1.02
CA ASP A 321 -19.64 5.42 -2.03
C ASP A 321 -18.92 5.84 -3.30
N ALA A 322 -19.17 5.12 -4.38
CA ALA A 322 -18.51 5.33 -5.68
C ALA A 322 -19.49 5.05 -6.83
N SER A 323 -19.30 5.77 -7.92
CA SER A 323 -19.98 5.53 -9.19
C SER A 323 -18.96 5.41 -10.30
N SER A 324 -19.27 4.63 -11.33
CA SER A 324 -18.53 4.61 -12.59
C SER A 324 -19.39 5.14 -13.70
N ASP A 325 -18.83 6.08 -14.47
CA ASP A 325 -19.46 6.66 -15.65
C ASP A 325 -18.67 6.16 -16.88
N ASN A 326 -19.27 5.29 -17.67
CA ASN A 326 -18.56 4.62 -18.76
C ASN A 326 -19.19 4.98 -20.11
N GLU A 327 -18.88 6.16 -20.62
CA GLU A 327 -19.40 6.68 -21.90
C GLU A 327 -18.86 5.93 -23.16
N ASN A 328 -17.83 5.08 -23.00
CA ASN A 328 -17.06 4.56 -24.15
C ASN A 328 -17.36 3.12 -24.54
N VAL A 329 -18.39 2.47 -24.00
CA VAL A 329 -18.72 1.09 -24.38
C VAL A 329 -19.70 1.07 -25.52
N SER A 330 -19.31 0.43 -26.64
CA SER A 330 -20.14 0.26 -27.85
C SER A 330 -21.48 -0.47 -27.64
N SER A 331 -21.77 -0.89 -26.43
CA SER A 331 -22.96 -1.64 -26.02
C SER A 331 -24.00 -0.85 -25.22
N GLY A 332 -23.79 0.44 -24.99
CA GLY A 332 -24.71 1.29 -24.25
C GLY A 332 -24.13 1.76 -22.90
N ASP A 333 -24.81 2.74 -22.30
CA ASP A 333 -24.53 3.33 -21.03
C ASP A 333 -24.43 2.26 -19.91
N VAL A 334 -23.31 2.23 -19.18
CA VAL A 334 -22.98 1.18 -18.22
C VAL A 334 -22.65 1.76 -16.86
N ASP A 335 -23.37 2.80 -16.45
CA ASP A 335 -23.26 3.37 -15.13
C ASP A 335 -23.46 2.33 -14.04
N GLN A 336 -22.60 2.34 -13.05
CA GLN A 336 -22.71 1.49 -11.87
C GLN A 336 -22.51 2.34 -10.60
N ASP A 337 -23.36 2.09 -9.62
CA ASP A 337 -23.20 2.63 -8.27
C ASP A 337 -22.71 1.54 -7.33
N LEU A 338 -21.68 1.81 -6.55
CA LEU A 338 -21.15 0.96 -5.51
C LEU A 338 -21.26 1.62 -4.14
N LYS A 339 -21.93 0.98 -3.23
CA LYS A 339 -21.85 1.29 -1.80
C LYS A 339 -21.21 0.12 -1.08
N ARG A 340 -20.18 0.38 -0.29
CA ARG A 340 -19.45 -0.64 0.45
C ARG A 340 -19.43 -0.30 1.93
N PHE A 341 -19.81 -1.27 2.74
CA PHE A 341 -19.68 -1.23 4.19
C PHE A 341 -18.71 -2.30 4.64
N MET A 342 -17.82 -1.97 5.57
CA MET A 342 -16.87 -2.93 6.11
C MET A 342 -16.66 -2.74 7.61
N VAL A 343 -16.44 -3.86 8.30
CA VAL A 343 -16.06 -3.87 9.72
C VAL A 343 -14.97 -4.93 9.94
N GLY A 344 -13.95 -4.58 10.72
CA GLY A 344 -12.90 -5.49 11.13
C GLY A 344 -12.59 -5.38 12.62
N ALA A 345 -12.25 -6.50 13.23
CA ALA A 345 -11.77 -6.58 14.60
C ALA A 345 -10.65 -7.61 14.72
N GLY A 346 -9.67 -7.33 15.55
CA GLY A 346 -8.55 -8.25 15.78
C GLY A 346 -7.91 -8.04 17.13
N TYR A 347 -7.13 -9.04 17.54
CA TYR A 347 -6.34 -9.02 18.77
C TYR A 347 -4.93 -9.47 18.49
N GLU A 348 -3.96 -8.68 18.92
CA GLU A 348 -2.54 -9.02 18.97
C GLU A 348 -2.15 -9.34 20.40
N TYR A 349 -1.55 -10.51 20.64
CA TYR A 349 -0.95 -10.88 21.92
C TYR A 349 0.56 -10.94 21.78
N TYR A 350 1.29 -10.16 22.57
CA TYR A 350 2.74 -10.06 22.50
C TYR A 350 3.41 -11.10 23.38
N LEU A 351 3.92 -12.20 22.79
CA LEU A 351 4.75 -13.18 23.48
C LEU A 351 6.12 -12.59 23.86
N SER A 352 6.62 -11.67 23.02
CA SER A 352 7.83 -10.91 23.28
C SER A 352 7.81 -9.61 22.46
N LYS A 353 8.85 -8.75 22.56
CA LYS A 353 9.04 -7.57 21.71
C LYS A 353 9.12 -7.92 20.20
N ARG A 354 9.42 -9.16 19.85
CA ARG A 354 9.62 -9.63 18.46
C ARG A 354 8.59 -10.65 18.00
N THR A 355 7.84 -11.26 18.93
CA THR A 355 6.93 -12.39 18.62
C THR A 355 5.52 -12.06 19.04
N THR A 356 4.59 -12.16 18.12
CA THR A 356 3.17 -11.82 18.30
C THR A 356 2.32 -12.96 17.76
N VAL A 357 1.35 -13.43 18.54
CA VAL A 357 0.22 -14.24 18.07
C VAL A 357 -0.94 -13.29 17.82
N TYR A 358 -1.68 -13.51 16.75
CA TYR A 358 -2.81 -12.67 16.41
C TYR A 358 -3.99 -13.47 15.89
N MET A 359 -5.16 -12.88 15.99
CA MET A 359 -6.38 -13.36 15.36
C MET A 359 -7.28 -12.18 15.01
N GLY A 360 -8.07 -12.33 13.96
CA GLY A 360 -9.00 -11.30 13.52
C GLY A 360 -10.14 -11.83 12.70
N ALA A 361 -11.18 -11.01 12.58
CA ALA A 361 -12.33 -11.25 11.73
C ALA A 361 -12.75 -9.96 11.04
N GLY A 362 -13.13 -10.05 9.78
CA GLY A 362 -13.62 -8.94 8.96
C GLY A 362 -14.88 -9.34 8.20
N TYR A 363 -15.72 -8.37 7.97
CA TYR A 363 -16.93 -8.47 7.16
C TYR A 363 -16.99 -7.31 6.17
N LEU A 364 -17.31 -7.63 4.92
CA LEU A 364 -17.57 -6.67 3.85
C LEU A 364 -18.93 -6.95 3.25
N GLN A 365 -19.67 -5.88 2.96
CA GLN A 365 -20.93 -5.90 2.22
C GLN A 365 -20.87 -4.83 1.13
N ASP A 366 -21.06 -5.25 -0.11
CA ASP A 366 -21.29 -4.35 -1.24
C ASP A 366 -22.78 -4.29 -1.57
N SER A 367 -23.21 -3.14 -2.09
CA SER A 367 -24.46 -2.96 -2.80
C SER A 367 -24.11 -2.33 -4.14
N ILE A 368 -24.41 -3.04 -5.23
CA ILE A 368 -24.05 -2.66 -6.60
C ILE A 368 -25.33 -2.51 -7.40
N ASP A 369 -25.60 -1.29 -7.86
CA ASP A 369 -26.70 -1.01 -8.80
C ASP A 369 -26.11 -0.75 -10.19
N THR A 370 -26.71 -1.39 -11.22
CA THR A 370 -26.26 -1.26 -12.61
C THR A 370 -27.24 -0.41 -13.42
N ALA A 371 -26.78 0.26 -14.47
CA ALA A 371 -27.60 1.02 -15.42
C ALA A 371 -28.77 0.20 -16.04
N GLN A 372 -28.63 -1.12 -16.07
CA GLN A 372 -29.66 -2.02 -16.57
C GLN A 372 -30.74 -2.32 -15.52
N GLY A 373 -30.71 -1.65 -14.36
CA GLY A 373 -31.68 -1.81 -13.27
C GLY A 373 -31.54 -3.14 -12.52
N LYS A 374 -30.37 -3.74 -12.51
CA LYS A 374 -30.06 -4.92 -11.69
C LYS A 374 -29.33 -4.47 -10.44
N SER A 375 -29.67 -5.07 -9.31
CA SER A 375 -28.99 -4.86 -8.02
C SER A 375 -28.37 -6.16 -7.54
N TYR A 376 -27.17 -6.08 -6.96
CA TYR A 376 -26.42 -7.18 -6.39
C TYR A 376 -25.88 -6.76 -5.01
N ASP A 377 -25.96 -7.67 -4.05
CA ASP A 377 -25.52 -7.43 -2.66
C ASP A 377 -24.49 -8.50 -2.20
N PRO A 378 -23.34 -8.62 -2.88
CA PRO A 378 -22.32 -9.60 -2.47
C PRO A 378 -21.75 -9.26 -1.10
N SER A 379 -21.46 -10.29 -0.33
CA SER A 379 -20.84 -10.13 1.00
C SER A 379 -19.73 -11.13 1.24
N TRP A 380 -18.89 -10.80 2.20
CA TRP A 380 -17.73 -11.59 2.49
C TRP A 380 -17.31 -11.52 3.97
N VAL A 381 -16.81 -12.66 4.46
CA VAL A 381 -16.24 -12.81 5.80
C VAL A 381 -14.85 -13.41 5.68
N GLN A 382 -13.88 -12.84 6.38
CA GLN A 382 -12.63 -13.50 6.66
C GLN A 382 -12.40 -13.65 8.17
N VAL A 383 -11.88 -14.81 8.54
CA VAL A 383 -11.31 -15.04 9.87
C VAL A 383 -9.87 -15.49 9.67
N ASN A 384 -8.93 -14.81 10.29
CA ASN A 384 -7.52 -15.18 10.23
C ASN A 384 -6.89 -15.30 11.62
N CYS A 385 -5.84 -16.10 11.72
CA CYS A 385 -4.98 -16.18 12.89
C CYS A 385 -3.57 -16.58 12.47
N GLY A 386 -2.57 -16.20 13.25
CA GLY A 386 -1.19 -16.53 12.90
C GLY A 386 -0.16 -16.16 13.97
N LEU A 387 1.08 -16.44 13.62
CA LEU A 387 2.28 -16.15 14.40
C LEU A 387 3.22 -15.29 13.55
N LYS A 388 3.59 -14.15 14.12
CA LYS A 388 4.53 -13.19 13.54
C LYS A 388 5.80 -13.10 14.38
N HIS A 389 6.96 -13.22 13.72
CA HIS A 389 8.26 -13.04 14.36
C HIS A 389 9.14 -12.07 13.58
N LYS A 390 9.73 -11.09 14.28
CA LYS A 390 10.71 -10.14 13.74
C LYS A 390 12.12 -10.54 14.14
N PHE A 391 13.08 -10.48 13.24
CA PHE A 391 14.49 -10.78 13.50
C PHE A 391 15.42 -9.68 13.02
#